data_31d55bad10785c9e212086f0d5ca6da3
#
_entry.id   31d55bad10785c9e212086f0d5ca6da3
#
_cell.length_a   1.000
_cell.length_b   1.000
_cell.length_c   1.000
_cell.angle_alpha   90.00
_cell.angle_beta   90.00
_cell.angle_gamma   90.00
#
_symmetry.space_group_name_H-M   'P 1'
#
loop_
_entity.id
_entity.type
_entity.pdbx_description
1 polymer ?
#
loop_
_entity_poly.entity_id
_entity_poly.type
_entity_poly.pdbx_seq_one_letter_code
_entity_poly.pdbx_strand_id
1 'polypeptide(L)'
;LQLLLYPMIDNLHATESGQIDNHPVWNQATSFAAWEMYLNGEPGKDASCYAAAARADDLSLLPPAHICVGTEDLFYDEDVDYARRLNAAGVPCELVVLPGLYHAGDVFHPQARVSQRLMASVKLALAQALGVADS
;
A
#
# COMPACT_ATOMS: atom_id res chain seq x y z
N LEU A 1 4.58 -8.82 -11.85
CA LEU A 1 3.74 -8.58 -10.67
C LEU A 1 4.25 -7.38 -9.90
N GLN A 2 3.33 -6.48 -9.49
CA GLN A 2 3.54 -5.53 -8.39
C GLN A 2 3.06 -6.22 -7.11
N LEU A 3 3.93 -6.43 -6.15
CA LEU A 3 3.56 -6.95 -4.83
C LEU A 3 3.75 -5.83 -3.81
N LEU A 4 2.65 -5.30 -3.33
CA LEU A 4 2.61 -4.07 -2.54
C LEU A 4 1.99 -4.35 -1.17
N LEU A 5 2.77 -4.13 -0.12
CA LEU A 5 2.34 -4.29 1.26
C LEU A 5 2.21 -2.90 1.87
N TYR A 6 0.98 -2.50 2.17
CA TYR A 6 0.65 -1.19 2.74
C TYR A 6 1.53 -0.06 2.16
N PRO A 7 1.56 0.09 0.82
CA PRO A 7 2.50 1.02 0.17
C PRO A 7 2.14 2.48 0.45
N MET A 8 3.17 3.29 0.66
CA MET A 8 3.09 4.74 0.73
C MET A 8 3.16 5.30 -0.69
N ILE A 9 2.04 5.65 -1.31
CA ILE A 9 1.95 6.00 -2.74
C ILE A 9 1.35 7.36 -3.05
N ASP A 10 0.75 8.05 -2.08
CA ASP A 10 0.22 9.41 -2.23
C ASP A 10 0.85 10.39 -1.23
N ASN A 11 1.56 11.38 -1.74
CA ASN A 11 2.22 12.40 -0.92
C ASN A 11 1.28 13.47 -0.36
N LEU A 12 0.01 13.48 -0.72
CA LEU A 12 -0.93 14.54 -0.31
C LEU A 12 -1.67 14.24 0.99
N HIS A 13 -1.77 12.97 1.41
CA HIS A 13 -2.55 12.56 2.58
C HIS A 13 -3.97 13.15 2.61
N ALA A 14 -4.61 13.20 1.44
CA ALA A 14 -5.93 13.84 1.29
C ALA A 14 -7.10 12.95 1.72
N THR A 15 -6.83 11.69 2.06
CA THR A 15 -7.84 10.70 2.45
C THR A 15 -8.17 10.77 3.94
N GLU A 16 -9.28 10.14 4.35
CA GLU A 16 -9.68 10.06 5.76
C GLU A 16 -8.64 9.27 6.58
N SER A 17 -8.23 8.09 6.10
CA SER A 17 -7.18 7.31 6.77
C SER A 17 -5.85 8.06 6.83
N GLY A 18 -5.54 8.88 5.84
CA GLY A 18 -4.34 9.73 5.77
C GLY A 18 -4.25 10.78 6.89
N GLN A 19 -5.33 10.98 7.67
CA GLN A 19 -5.36 11.91 8.81
C GLN A 19 -5.06 11.24 10.16
N ILE A 20 -4.73 9.95 10.19
CA ILE A 20 -4.38 9.26 11.43
C ILE A 20 -3.12 9.89 12.03
N ASP A 21 -3.25 10.53 13.20
CA ASP A 21 -2.17 11.28 13.86
C ASP A 21 -1.65 10.64 15.15
N ASN A 22 -2.40 9.72 15.74
CA ASN A 22 -2.14 9.16 17.07
C ASN A 22 -1.62 7.72 17.07
N HIS A 23 -1.25 7.16 15.90
CA HIS A 23 -0.72 5.81 15.83
C HIS A 23 0.78 5.78 16.17
N PRO A 24 1.25 4.87 17.08
CA PRO A 24 2.64 4.88 17.57
C PRO A 24 3.67 4.37 16.56
N VAL A 25 3.26 3.60 15.55
CA VAL A 25 4.19 3.02 14.55
C VAL A 25 4.32 3.95 13.34
N TRP A 26 3.18 4.29 12.72
CA TRP A 26 3.15 5.17 11.57
C TRP A 26 1.93 6.07 11.63
N ASN A 27 2.12 7.35 11.47
CA ASN A 27 1.08 8.38 11.56
C ASN A 27 1.33 9.49 10.54
N GLN A 28 0.41 10.43 10.44
CA GLN A 28 0.49 11.52 9.49
C GLN A 28 1.81 12.31 9.60
N ALA A 29 2.24 12.68 10.81
CA ALA A 29 3.47 13.44 11.01
C ALA A 29 4.71 12.66 10.53
N THR A 30 4.77 11.36 10.82
CA THR A 30 5.85 10.48 10.34
C THR A 30 5.84 10.39 8.82
N SER A 31 4.66 10.25 8.22
CA SER A 31 4.51 10.14 6.78
C SER A 31 4.88 11.43 6.07
N PHE A 32 4.48 12.61 6.58
CA PHE A 32 4.94 13.89 6.04
C PHE A 32 6.47 14.02 6.10
N ALA A 33 7.09 13.68 7.22
CA ALA A 33 8.54 13.71 7.35
C ALA A 33 9.24 12.76 6.36
N ALA A 34 8.66 11.55 6.14
CA ALA A 34 9.19 10.60 5.18
C ALA A 34 9.09 11.14 3.73
N TRP A 35 7.96 11.73 3.36
CA TRP A 35 7.81 12.38 2.06
C TRP A 35 8.74 13.57 1.88
N GLU A 36 8.91 14.41 2.91
CA GLU A 36 9.84 15.53 2.90
C GLU A 36 11.28 15.06 2.62
N MET A 37 11.72 14.01 3.32
CA MET A 37 13.04 13.42 3.09
C MET A 37 13.17 12.81 1.69
N TYR A 38 12.15 12.09 1.22
CA TYR A 38 12.17 11.42 -0.07
C TYR A 38 12.14 12.40 -1.24
N LEU A 39 11.37 13.48 -1.13
CA LEU A 39 11.22 14.52 -2.16
C LEU A 39 12.21 15.68 -2.00
N ASN A 40 13.19 15.57 -1.10
CA ASN A 40 14.22 16.58 -0.85
C ASN A 40 13.66 17.93 -0.40
N GLY A 41 12.73 17.92 0.54
CA GLY A 41 12.19 19.12 1.19
C GLY A 41 10.93 19.71 0.56
N GLU A 42 10.34 19.07 -0.43
CA GLU A 42 9.09 19.49 -1.05
C GLU A 42 8.02 18.40 -1.03
N PRO A 43 7.39 18.11 0.13
CA PRO A 43 6.22 17.24 0.18
C PRO A 43 5.04 18.02 -0.40
N GLY A 44 5.01 18.26 -1.67
CA GLY A 44 4.04 19.16 -2.26
C GLY A 44 3.25 18.55 -3.40
N LYS A 45 2.38 19.38 -3.96
CA LYS A 45 1.40 19.05 -5.00
C LYS A 45 1.99 18.47 -6.28
N ASP A 46 3.27 18.68 -6.54
CA ASP A 46 3.93 18.38 -7.81
C ASP A 46 4.85 17.15 -7.76
N ALA A 47 4.61 16.21 -6.85
CA ALA A 47 5.36 14.97 -6.83
C ALA A 47 5.16 14.18 -8.13
N SER A 48 6.27 13.77 -8.74
CA SER A 48 6.24 12.92 -9.93
C SER A 48 5.54 11.59 -9.62
N CYS A 49 4.81 11.03 -10.59
CA CYS A 49 4.24 9.68 -10.49
C CYS A 49 5.31 8.58 -10.27
N TYR A 50 6.55 8.84 -10.57
CA TYR A 50 7.67 7.93 -10.24
C TYR A 50 8.07 7.97 -8.77
N ALA A 51 7.71 9.02 -8.06
CA ALA A 51 7.86 9.13 -6.61
C ALA A 51 6.57 8.73 -5.88
N ALA A 52 5.43 9.27 -6.33
CA ALA A 52 4.12 9.03 -5.76
C ALA A 52 3.21 8.35 -6.80
N ALA A 53 3.15 7.02 -6.76
CA ALA A 53 2.47 6.22 -7.79
C ALA A 53 0.98 6.55 -7.95
N ALA A 54 0.31 6.98 -6.89
CA ALA A 54 -1.09 7.43 -6.94
C ALA A 54 -1.30 8.67 -7.82
N ARG A 55 -0.24 9.40 -8.18
CA ARG A 55 -0.29 10.59 -9.04
C ARG A 55 -0.30 10.26 -10.54
N ALA A 56 -0.09 8.99 -10.93
CA ALA A 56 -0.12 8.60 -12.33
C ALA A 56 -1.53 8.74 -12.92
N ASP A 57 -1.64 9.42 -14.05
CA ASP A 57 -2.92 9.60 -14.76
C ASP A 57 -3.32 8.33 -15.52
N ASP A 58 -2.34 7.60 -16.09
CA ASP A 58 -2.55 6.37 -16.84
C ASP A 58 -1.82 5.20 -16.17
N LEU A 59 -2.60 4.18 -15.81
CA LEU A 59 -2.12 2.95 -15.19
C LEU A 59 -2.17 1.74 -16.14
N SER A 60 -2.63 1.92 -17.38
CA SER A 60 -3.00 0.83 -18.29
C SER A 60 -1.84 -0.09 -18.71
N LEU A 61 -0.59 0.38 -18.61
CA LEU A 61 0.60 -0.38 -18.98
C LEU A 61 1.34 -1.00 -17.78
N LEU A 62 0.77 -0.89 -16.59
CA LEU A 62 1.38 -1.47 -15.40
C LEU A 62 1.18 -2.99 -15.33
N PRO A 63 2.11 -3.73 -14.71
CA PRO A 63 1.93 -5.16 -14.51
C PRO A 63 0.81 -5.45 -13.51
N PRO A 64 0.23 -6.67 -13.53
CA PRO A 64 -0.73 -7.09 -12.52
C PRO A 64 -0.24 -6.81 -11.09
N ALA A 65 -1.16 -6.47 -10.20
CA ALA A 65 -0.85 -6.07 -8.84
C ALA A 65 -1.50 -6.99 -7.79
N HIS A 66 -0.82 -7.17 -6.68
CA HIS A 66 -1.36 -7.72 -5.44
C HIS A 66 -1.07 -6.74 -4.32
N ILE A 67 -2.12 -6.14 -3.74
CA ILE A 67 -2.02 -5.10 -2.72
C ILE A 67 -2.62 -5.63 -1.42
N CYS A 68 -1.87 -5.51 -0.33
CA CYS A 68 -2.33 -5.84 1.01
C CYS A 68 -2.29 -4.61 1.90
N VAL A 69 -3.38 -4.30 2.60
CA VAL A 69 -3.44 -3.18 3.54
C VAL A 69 -4.37 -3.49 4.71
N GLY A 70 -4.09 -2.93 5.86
CA GLY A 70 -4.92 -3.06 7.06
C GLY A 70 -5.95 -1.94 7.19
N THR A 71 -7.06 -2.19 7.88
CA THR A 71 -8.10 -1.16 8.11
C THR A 71 -7.66 -0.06 9.08
N GLU A 72 -6.62 -0.32 9.88
CA GLU A 72 -6.07 0.64 10.86
C GLU A 72 -4.77 1.28 10.34
N ASP A 73 -4.51 1.17 9.03
CA ASP A 73 -3.33 1.73 8.38
C ASP A 73 -3.63 3.13 7.82
N LEU A 74 -2.65 4.03 7.94
CA LEU A 74 -2.71 5.37 7.35
C LEU A 74 -2.93 5.32 5.83
N PHE A 75 -2.39 4.31 5.15
CA PHE A 75 -2.43 4.18 3.70
C PHE A 75 -3.65 3.43 3.17
N TYR A 76 -4.61 3.07 4.05
CA TYR A 76 -5.77 2.26 3.70
C TYR A 76 -6.54 2.84 2.50
N ASP A 77 -6.95 4.09 2.56
CA ASP A 77 -7.81 4.67 1.52
C ASP A 77 -7.05 4.89 0.20
N GLU A 78 -5.78 5.31 0.25
CA GLU A 78 -4.98 5.51 -0.97
C GLU A 78 -4.71 4.18 -1.68
N ASP A 79 -4.50 3.09 -0.93
CA ASP A 79 -4.29 1.75 -1.47
C ASP A 79 -5.56 1.18 -2.08
N VAL A 80 -6.70 1.39 -1.44
CA VAL A 80 -8.02 0.99 -1.96
C VAL A 80 -8.34 1.75 -3.26
N ASP A 81 -8.10 3.07 -3.29
CA ASP A 81 -8.32 3.86 -4.51
C ASP A 81 -7.38 3.44 -5.64
N TYR A 82 -6.12 3.21 -5.33
CA TYR A 82 -5.14 2.77 -6.33
C TYR A 82 -5.50 1.41 -6.94
N ALA A 83 -5.92 0.43 -6.11
CA ALA A 83 -6.40 -0.86 -6.59
C ALA A 83 -7.62 -0.72 -7.50
N ARG A 84 -8.57 0.13 -7.13
CA ARG A 84 -9.76 0.44 -7.95
C ARG A 84 -9.37 1.04 -9.30
N ARG A 85 -8.41 1.97 -9.33
CA ARG A 85 -7.92 2.62 -10.55
C ARG A 85 -7.15 1.66 -11.45
N LEU A 86 -6.32 0.76 -10.90
CA LEU A 86 -5.67 -0.30 -11.66
C LEU A 86 -6.71 -1.17 -12.40
N ASN A 87 -7.71 -1.68 -11.68
CA ASN A 87 -8.76 -2.48 -12.27
C ASN A 87 -9.56 -1.70 -13.34
N ALA A 88 -9.87 -0.43 -13.11
CA ALA A 88 -10.55 0.42 -14.07
C ALA A 88 -9.72 0.66 -15.35
N ALA A 89 -8.40 0.66 -15.23
CA ALA A 89 -7.45 0.76 -16.35
C ALA A 89 -7.20 -0.57 -17.07
N GLY A 90 -7.88 -1.65 -16.67
CA GLY A 90 -7.73 -2.99 -17.26
C GLY A 90 -6.51 -3.77 -16.73
N VAL A 91 -5.86 -3.29 -15.67
CA VAL A 91 -4.75 -3.97 -15.01
C VAL A 91 -5.32 -4.87 -13.89
N PRO A 92 -5.15 -6.20 -13.96
CA PRO A 92 -5.62 -7.08 -12.90
C PRO A 92 -5.00 -6.72 -11.55
N CYS A 93 -5.83 -6.42 -10.57
CA CYS A 93 -5.36 -6.09 -9.22
C CYS A 93 -6.19 -6.85 -8.19
N GLU A 94 -5.51 -7.67 -7.38
CA GLU A 94 -6.08 -8.26 -6.18
C GLU A 94 -5.79 -7.34 -4.98
N LEU A 95 -6.84 -6.90 -4.30
CA LEU A 95 -6.74 -6.13 -3.07
C LEU A 95 -7.16 -6.99 -1.88
N VAL A 96 -6.27 -7.13 -0.91
CA VAL A 96 -6.51 -7.85 0.35
C VAL A 96 -6.58 -6.87 1.51
N VAL A 97 -7.79 -6.61 1.98
CA VAL A 97 -8.03 -5.79 3.16
C VAL A 97 -8.03 -6.66 4.42
N LEU A 98 -7.24 -6.28 5.39
CA LEU A 98 -7.01 -7.03 6.63
C LEU A 98 -7.58 -6.27 7.84
N PRO A 99 -8.79 -6.64 8.31
CA PRO A 99 -9.43 -5.96 9.45
C PRO A 99 -8.57 -5.99 10.71
N GLY A 100 -8.36 -4.80 11.31
CA GLY A 100 -7.59 -4.63 12.54
C GLY A 100 -6.07 -4.66 12.38
N LEU A 101 -5.55 -4.83 11.17
CA LEU A 101 -4.12 -4.69 10.92
C LEU A 101 -3.77 -3.20 10.80
N TYR A 102 -2.73 -2.79 11.50
CA TYR A 102 -2.12 -1.48 11.40
C TYR A 102 -0.79 -1.55 10.63
N HIS A 103 -0.22 -0.40 10.28
CA HIS A 103 1.02 -0.32 9.51
C HIS A 103 2.16 -1.12 10.15
N ALA A 104 2.77 -2.04 9.38
CA ALA A 104 3.82 -2.94 9.84
C ALA A 104 3.44 -3.86 11.04
N GLY A 105 2.14 -4.07 11.28
CA GLY A 105 1.67 -4.91 12.38
C GLY A 105 2.15 -6.37 12.29
N ASP A 106 2.38 -6.85 11.08
CA ASP A 106 2.96 -8.18 10.81
C ASP A 106 4.44 -8.29 11.25
N VAL A 107 5.19 -7.19 11.22
CA VAL A 107 6.57 -7.13 11.70
C VAL A 107 6.62 -7.18 13.23
N PHE A 108 5.75 -6.40 13.89
CA PHE A 108 5.72 -6.33 15.35
C PHE A 108 5.03 -7.54 16.00
N HIS A 109 4.02 -8.10 15.32
CA HIS A 109 3.22 -9.23 15.83
C HIS A 109 3.09 -10.35 14.79
N PRO A 110 4.20 -11.00 14.38
CA PRO A 110 4.19 -11.99 13.29
C PRO A 110 3.33 -13.22 13.61
N GLN A 111 3.09 -13.51 14.90
CA GLN A 111 2.27 -14.63 15.35
C GLN A 111 0.76 -14.31 15.42
N ALA A 112 0.37 -13.04 15.23
CA ALA A 112 -1.04 -12.67 15.19
C ALA A 112 -1.72 -13.32 13.97
N ARG A 113 -2.98 -13.76 14.13
CA ARG A 113 -3.73 -14.39 13.03
C ARG A 113 -3.84 -13.52 11.80
N VAL A 114 -3.99 -12.20 11.99
CA VAL A 114 -4.08 -11.24 10.88
C VAL A 114 -2.74 -11.14 10.13
N SER A 115 -1.62 -11.14 10.83
CA SER A 115 -0.27 -11.13 10.26
C SER A 115 0.01 -12.42 9.47
N GLN A 116 -0.40 -13.56 10.02
CA GLN A 116 -0.28 -14.85 9.32
C GLN A 116 -1.13 -14.89 8.03
N ARG A 117 -2.34 -14.30 8.05
CA ARG A 117 -3.18 -14.15 6.85
C ARG A 117 -2.52 -13.26 5.79
N LEU A 118 -1.93 -12.14 6.19
CA LEU A 118 -1.15 -11.28 5.29
C LEU A 118 -0.05 -12.08 4.61
N MET A 119 0.79 -12.76 5.39
CA MET A 119 1.93 -13.50 4.87
C MET A 119 1.53 -14.70 4.01
N ALA A 120 0.41 -15.36 4.32
CA ALA A 120 -0.12 -16.42 3.47
C ALA A 120 -0.57 -15.89 2.09
N SER A 121 -1.25 -14.73 2.07
CA SER A 121 -1.67 -14.07 0.84
C SER A 121 -0.47 -13.66 -0.04
N VAL A 122 0.55 -13.06 0.58
CA VAL A 122 1.80 -12.66 -0.09
C VAL A 122 2.51 -13.87 -0.72
N LYS A 123 2.64 -14.97 0.04
CA LYS A 123 3.28 -16.20 -0.46
C LYS A 123 2.51 -16.80 -1.64
N LEU A 124 1.19 -16.84 -1.56
CA LEU A 124 0.36 -17.33 -2.64
C LEU A 124 0.52 -16.50 -3.91
N ALA A 125 0.44 -15.18 -3.80
CA ALA A 125 0.61 -14.26 -4.93
C ALA A 125 1.98 -14.42 -5.61
N LEU A 126 3.04 -14.57 -4.81
CA LEU A 126 4.39 -14.81 -5.32
C LEU A 126 4.51 -16.18 -6.01
N ALA A 127 3.99 -17.24 -5.39
CA ALA A 127 4.03 -18.58 -5.96
C ALA A 127 3.33 -18.63 -7.32
N GLN A 128 2.15 -18.02 -7.43
CA GLN A 128 1.40 -17.92 -8.68
C GLN A 128 2.17 -17.11 -9.74
N ALA A 129 2.73 -15.96 -9.37
CA ALA A 129 3.47 -15.11 -10.31
C ALA A 129 4.76 -15.75 -10.83
N LEU A 130 5.39 -16.60 -10.00
CA LEU A 130 6.62 -17.31 -10.35
C LEU A 130 6.35 -18.70 -10.98
N GLY A 131 5.10 -19.11 -11.06
CA GLY A 131 4.72 -20.43 -11.60
C GLY A 131 5.24 -21.60 -10.74
N VAL A 132 5.44 -21.38 -9.43
CA VAL A 132 5.84 -22.42 -8.49
C VAL A 132 4.57 -23.05 -7.91
N ALA A 133 4.49 -24.38 -7.93
CA ALA A 133 3.37 -25.07 -7.30
C ALA A 133 3.37 -24.82 -5.78
N ASP A 134 2.17 -24.68 -5.21
CA ASP A 134 2.00 -24.65 -3.76
C ASP A 134 2.58 -25.94 -3.16
N SER A 135 3.64 -25.79 -2.38
CA SER A 135 4.28 -26.89 -1.67
C SER A 135 3.75 -26.98 -0.24
#